data_765277a00678891a126bfb68988ad44f
#
_entry.id   765277a00678891a126bfb68988ad44f
#
_cell.length_a   1.000
_cell.length_b   1.000
_cell.length_c   1.000
_cell.angle_alpha   90.00
_cell.angle_beta   90.00
_cell.angle_gamma   90.00
#
_symmetry.space_group_name_H-M   'P 1'
#
loop_
_entity.id
_entity.type
_entity.pdbx_description
1 polymer ?
#
loop_
_entity_poly.entity_id
_entity_poly.type
_entity_poly.pdbx_seq_one_letter_code
_entity_poly.pdbx_strand_id
1 'polypeptide(L)'
;NPPDIVDFPQPGLMATFVAKGLAIDLSTFLDMDALKANYTQSWIDMGTMPTKDGSKILAGIWSRVNAKSLVWYPKAKFDEAGYKVPTTWDELIALSDQIVADGDAPWCIGIESGAATGWAATDWMEEIMLRTTSLENYDKWVAGELKFDSPEVKHAAEVMSDLWFKEGYAYGGRSAIVTTAFGDSPKAMFEDQPKCWLHKQGNFITTFFPEGLVAGEDYSFFYLPPIDPAFGKPVLVAGDIYAMFNDRPEVRAVMEYFITGASVEGWVRAGGMIAPHKDSSLDWYTNVVDRGVAEIILNASSMRFDASDLMPGEVGAGSFWKSMTSYVSDS
;
A
#
# COMPACT_ATOMS: atom_id res chain seq x y z
N ASN A 1 30.81 5.33 -0.81
CA ASN A 1 30.17 6.01 -1.95
C ASN A 1 28.68 5.75 -1.87
N PRO A 2 27.83 6.77 -1.74
CA PRO A 2 26.39 6.56 -1.87
C PRO A 2 26.07 6.13 -3.31
N PRO A 3 24.94 5.42 -3.53
CA PRO A 3 24.43 5.18 -4.87
C PRO A 3 24.05 6.51 -5.54
N ASP A 4 23.94 6.51 -6.86
CA ASP A 4 23.55 7.71 -7.62
C ASP A 4 22.08 8.07 -7.39
N ILE A 5 21.21 7.06 -7.46
CA ILE A 5 19.76 7.14 -7.24
C ILE A 5 19.36 6.06 -6.24
N VAL A 6 18.44 6.37 -5.36
CA VAL A 6 17.84 5.42 -4.41
C VAL A 6 16.33 5.46 -4.57
N ASP A 7 15.72 4.29 -4.60
CA ASP A 7 14.29 4.10 -4.56
C ASP A 7 13.84 3.92 -3.11
N PHE A 8 12.93 4.79 -2.65
CA PHE A 8 12.41 4.78 -1.29
C PHE A 8 10.90 4.47 -1.31
N PRO A 9 10.46 3.36 -0.73
CA PRO A 9 9.05 3.16 -0.46
C PRO A 9 8.54 4.00 0.73
N GLN A 10 9.44 4.52 1.61
CA GLN A 10 9.12 5.34 2.77
C GLN A 10 9.61 6.78 2.60
N PRO A 11 8.75 7.74 2.22
CA PRO A 11 9.11 9.16 2.17
C PRO A 11 9.63 9.71 3.51
N GLY A 12 9.07 9.24 4.63
CA GLY A 12 9.54 9.62 5.97
C GLY A 12 10.99 9.18 6.25
N LEU A 13 11.40 8.01 5.76
CA LEU A 13 12.81 7.59 5.82
C LEU A 13 13.68 8.48 4.92
N MET A 14 13.25 8.76 3.68
CA MET A 14 13.95 9.65 2.76
C MET A 14 14.17 11.03 3.38
N ALA A 15 13.18 11.58 4.08
CA ALA A 15 13.25 12.88 4.74
C ALA A 15 14.44 12.98 5.72
N THR A 16 14.88 11.86 6.33
CA THR A 16 16.06 11.87 7.21
C THR A 16 17.36 12.16 6.46
N PHE A 17 17.45 11.76 5.20
CA PHE A 17 18.60 12.05 4.34
C PHE A 17 18.55 13.49 3.82
N VAL A 18 17.35 13.98 3.49
CA VAL A 18 17.12 15.38 3.09
C VAL A 18 17.52 16.33 4.22
N ALA A 19 17.09 16.07 5.46
CA ALA A 19 17.46 16.87 6.63
C ALA A 19 18.97 16.88 6.91
N LYS A 20 19.71 15.87 6.45
CA LYS A 20 21.19 15.82 6.53
C LYS A 20 21.89 16.51 5.36
N GLY A 21 21.14 17.05 4.39
CA GLY A 21 21.69 17.69 3.19
C GLY A 21 22.36 16.72 2.22
N LEU A 22 21.92 15.46 2.20
CA LEU A 22 22.52 14.40 1.36
C LEU A 22 21.78 14.23 0.02
N ALA A 23 20.50 14.60 -0.07
CA ALA A 23 19.72 14.53 -1.29
C ALA A 23 19.91 15.80 -2.13
N ILE A 24 19.94 15.63 -3.43
CA ILE A 24 20.06 16.71 -4.42
C ILE A 24 18.68 17.34 -4.65
N ASP A 25 18.61 18.68 -4.70
CA ASP A 25 17.41 19.40 -5.11
C ASP A 25 17.17 19.25 -6.61
N LEU A 26 16.20 18.44 -6.97
CA LEU A 26 15.86 18.15 -8.36
C LEU A 26 15.31 19.37 -9.10
N SER A 27 14.73 20.37 -8.39
CA SER A 27 14.19 21.59 -8.99
C SER A 27 15.27 22.47 -9.61
N THR A 28 16.56 22.22 -9.30
CA THR A 28 17.69 22.98 -9.84
C THR A 28 18.02 22.65 -11.30
N PHE A 29 17.51 21.52 -11.82
CA PHE A 29 17.79 21.08 -13.18
C PHE A 29 16.59 20.49 -13.93
N LEU A 30 15.57 19.94 -13.23
CA LEU A 30 14.38 19.41 -13.90
C LEU A 30 13.54 20.53 -14.52
N ASP A 31 12.94 20.23 -15.67
CA ASP A 31 11.88 21.08 -16.23
C ASP A 31 10.62 20.97 -15.33
N MET A 32 10.42 22.01 -14.52
CA MET A 32 9.31 22.06 -13.56
C MET A 32 7.94 22.19 -14.24
N ASP A 33 7.86 22.70 -15.46
CA ASP A 33 6.61 22.78 -16.21
C ASP A 33 6.24 21.41 -16.77
N ALA A 34 7.21 20.65 -17.28
CA ALA A 34 7.03 19.26 -17.67
C ALA A 34 6.63 18.38 -16.45
N LEU A 35 7.28 18.58 -15.30
CA LEU A 35 6.92 17.86 -14.08
C LEU A 35 5.45 18.12 -13.68
N LYS A 36 4.98 19.37 -13.67
CA LYS A 36 3.60 19.74 -13.35
C LYS A 36 2.59 19.23 -14.37
N ALA A 37 3.00 19.12 -15.64
CA ALA A 37 2.19 18.52 -16.68
C ALA A 37 1.96 17.02 -16.43
N ASN A 38 3.00 16.34 -15.94
CA ASN A 38 3.02 14.88 -15.80
C ASN A 38 2.59 14.36 -14.42
N TYR A 39 2.64 15.18 -13.36
CA TYR A 39 2.21 14.79 -12.01
C TYR A 39 1.08 15.65 -11.48
N THR A 40 0.27 15.11 -10.57
CA THR A 40 -0.64 15.93 -9.77
C THR A 40 0.15 16.74 -8.74
N GLN A 41 -0.41 17.87 -8.32
CA GLN A 41 0.25 18.72 -7.31
C GLN A 41 0.54 17.96 -6.01
N SER A 42 -0.37 17.05 -5.61
CA SER A 42 -0.21 16.22 -4.41
C SER A 42 1.07 15.37 -4.45
N TRP A 43 1.40 14.77 -5.60
CA TRP A 43 2.64 14.01 -5.76
C TRP A 43 3.88 14.90 -5.66
N ILE A 44 3.83 16.10 -6.26
CA ILE A 44 4.92 17.08 -6.19
C ILE A 44 5.12 17.55 -4.75
N ASP A 45 4.03 17.85 -4.03
CA ASP A 45 4.05 18.28 -2.63
C ASP A 45 4.66 17.21 -1.72
N MET A 46 4.29 15.94 -1.90
CA MET A 46 4.85 14.82 -1.14
C MET A 46 6.34 14.56 -1.46
N GLY A 47 6.79 14.85 -2.69
CA GLY A 47 8.21 14.81 -3.07
C GLY A 47 9.02 16.03 -2.60
N THR A 48 8.34 17.08 -2.09
CA THR A 48 8.96 18.32 -1.62
C THR A 48 9.14 18.29 -0.11
N MET A 49 10.38 18.24 0.34
CA MET A 49 10.72 18.00 1.74
C MET A 49 11.55 19.12 2.36
N PRO A 50 11.40 19.37 3.68
CA PRO A 50 12.19 20.36 4.39
C PRO A 50 13.63 19.89 4.60
N THR A 51 14.58 20.78 4.38
CA THR A 51 15.98 20.62 4.75
C THR A 51 16.21 21.01 6.21
N LYS A 52 17.43 20.86 6.71
CA LYS A 52 17.78 21.16 8.10
C LYS A 52 17.53 22.64 8.49
N ASP A 53 17.67 23.55 7.54
CA ASP A 53 17.47 25.00 7.78
C ASP A 53 16.01 25.44 7.56
N GLY A 54 15.11 24.51 7.25
CA GLY A 54 13.69 24.75 7.03
C GLY A 54 13.33 25.20 5.62
N SER A 55 14.30 25.38 4.71
CA SER A 55 14.00 25.52 3.30
C SER A 55 13.43 24.21 2.74
N LYS A 56 12.71 24.30 1.62
CA LYS A 56 12.14 23.10 0.97
C LYS A 56 12.83 22.84 -0.35
N ILE A 57 13.11 21.57 -0.64
CA ILE A 57 13.64 21.11 -1.92
C ILE A 57 12.72 20.07 -2.54
N LEU A 58 12.70 19.96 -3.85
CA LEU A 58 12.12 18.80 -4.54
C LEU A 58 13.12 17.64 -4.38
N ALA A 59 12.93 16.85 -3.35
CA ALA A 59 13.87 15.81 -2.94
C ALA A 59 13.75 14.51 -3.77
N GLY A 60 12.60 14.29 -4.41
CA GLY A 60 12.38 13.10 -5.22
C GLY A 60 11.18 13.19 -6.14
N ILE A 61 11.10 12.23 -7.06
CA ILE A 61 10.00 12.04 -8.02
C ILE A 61 9.45 10.63 -7.90
N TRP A 62 8.13 10.50 -8.05
CA TRP A 62 7.44 9.22 -7.86
C TRP A 62 7.60 8.32 -9.08
N SER A 63 7.92 7.06 -8.84
CA SER A 63 8.10 6.05 -9.88
C SER A 63 6.85 5.22 -10.10
N ARG A 64 6.16 4.84 -9.02
CA ARG A 64 4.93 4.04 -9.06
C ARG A 64 3.98 4.38 -7.93
N VAL A 65 2.71 4.00 -8.13
CA VAL A 65 1.64 4.03 -7.13
C VAL A 65 1.27 2.60 -6.77
N ASN A 66 1.03 2.37 -5.48
CA ASN A 66 0.43 1.15 -4.97
C ASN A 66 -0.91 1.50 -4.34
N ALA A 67 -2.01 0.94 -4.87
CA ALA A 67 -3.31 0.97 -4.21
C ALA A 67 -3.35 -0.14 -3.16
N LYS A 68 -3.60 0.19 -1.90
CA LYS A 68 -3.59 -0.76 -0.78
C LYS A 68 -4.99 -1.21 -0.33
N SER A 69 -6.04 -0.51 -0.74
CA SER A 69 -7.45 -0.80 -0.37
C SER A 69 -8.06 -1.96 -1.16
N LEU A 70 -7.30 -3.03 -1.36
CA LEU A 70 -7.67 -4.17 -2.21
C LEU A 70 -7.72 -5.46 -1.38
N VAL A 71 -8.76 -6.26 -1.61
CA VAL A 71 -8.87 -7.63 -1.11
C VAL A 71 -8.85 -8.59 -2.29
N TRP A 72 -7.85 -9.43 -2.31
CA TRP A 72 -7.58 -10.43 -3.35
C TRP A 72 -8.27 -11.75 -3.03
N TYR A 73 -8.71 -12.48 -4.06
CA TYR A 73 -9.38 -13.78 -3.92
C TYR A 73 -9.13 -14.68 -5.13
N PRO A 74 -9.17 -16.02 -4.96
CA PRO A 74 -8.99 -16.99 -6.04
C PRO A 74 -10.29 -17.12 -6.85
N LYS A 75 -10.46 -16.26 -7.86
CA LYS A 75 -11.75 -16.01 -8.54
C LYS A 75 -12.46 -17.28 -9.00
N ALA A 76 -11.79 -18.15 -9.76
CA ALA A 76 -12.44 -19.34 -10.29
C ALA A 76 -13.03 -20.22 -9.17
N LYS A 77 -12.24 -20.47 -8.12
CA LYS A 77 -12.65 -21.29 -6.97
C LYS A 77 -13.66 -20.60 -6.09
N PHE A 78 -13.56 -19.28 -5.93
CA PHE A 78 -14.50 -18.46 -5.19
C PHE A 78 -15.89 -18.48 -5.84
N ASP A 79 -15.94 -18.38 -7.17
CA ASP A 79 -17.18 -18.49 -7.94
C ASP A 79 -17.76 -19.90 -7.87
N GLU A 80 -16.92 -20.95 -7.94
CA GLU A 80 -17.32 -22.35 -7.83
C GLU A 80 -17.92 -22.66 -6.44
N ALA A 81 -17.32 -22.12 -5.36
CA ALA A 81 -17.85 -22.22 -3.99
C ALA A 81 -19.16 -21.44 -3.79
N GLY A 82 -19.56 -20.62 -4.76
CA GLY A 82 -20.78 -19.82 -4.70
C GLY A 82 -20.67 -18.57 -3.84
N TYR A 83 -19.47 -18.19 -3.39
CA TYR A 83 -19.23 -16.99 -2.62
C TYR A 83 -19.50 -15.73 -3.45
N LYS A 84 -19.83 -14.65 -2.76
CA LYS A 84 -20.14 -13.36 -3.40
C LYS A 84 -19.20 -12.28 -2.90
N VAL A 85 -18.74 -11.43 -3.81
CA VAL A 85 -17.91 -10.26 -3.47
C VAL A 85 -18.72 -9.31 -2.58
N PRO A 86 -18.25 -9.04 -1.35
CA PRO A 86 -18.92 -8.14 -0.42
C PRO A 86 -18.77 -6.68 -0.83
N THR A 87 -19.80 -5.88 -0.59
CA THR A 87 -19.85 -4.44 -0.88
C THR A 87 -19.90 -3.59 0.38
N THR A 88 -20.22 -4.22 1.52
CA THR A 88 -20.24 -3.61 2.85
C THR A 88 -19.40 -4.40 3.82
N TRP A 89 -19.02 -3.77 4.95
CA TRP A 89 -18.26 -4.45 6.01
C TRP A 89 -19.05 -5.61 6.62
N ASP A 90 -20.35 -5.43 6.84
CA ASP A 90 -21.21 -6.50 7.37
C ASP A 90 -21.26 -7.72 6.43
N GLU A 91 -21.32 -7.47 5.10
CA GLU A 91 -21.25 -8.56 4.11
C GLU A 91 -19.88 -9.24 4.12
N LEU A 92 -18.77 -8.49 4.36
CA LEU A 92 -17.43 -9.06 4.48
C LEU A 92 -17.32 -9.98 5.71
N ILE A 93 -17.88 -9.54 6.83
CA ILE A 93 -17.93 -10.37 8.06
C ILE A 93 -18.81 -11.59 7.84
N ALA A 94 -20.00 -11.44 7.23
CA ALA A 94 -20.90 -12.55 6.93
C ALA A 94 -20.24 -13.58 5.98
N LEU A 95 -19.51 -13.13 4.96
CA LEU A 95 -18.74 -14.01 4.09
C LEU A 95 -17.64 -14.75 4.87
N SER A 96 -16.93 -14.03 5.75
CA SER A 96 -15.90 -14.65 6.59
C SER A 96 -16.49 -15.72 7.51
N ASP A 97 -17.64 -15.45 8.13
CA ASP A 97 -18.35 -16.42 8.97
C ASP A 97 -18.84 -17.64 8.16
N GLN A 98 -19.31 -17.41 6.92
CA GLN A 98 -19.70 -18.50 6.02
C GLN A 98 -18.51 -19.40 5.69
N ILE A 99 -17.36 -18.83 5.33
CA ILE A 99 -16.16 -19.61 5.01
C ILE A 99 -15.71 -20.47 6.20
N VAL A 100 -15.77 -19.91 7.42
CA VAL A 100 -15.49 -20.70 8.65
C VAL A 100 -16.50 -21.84 8.83
N ALA A 101 -17.78 -21.59 8.57
CA ALA A 101 -18.83 -22.62 8.67
C ALA A 101 -18.65 -23.73 7.62
N ASP A 102 -18.08 -23.40 6.47
CA ASP A 102 -17.74 -24.36 5.40
C ASP A 102 -16.45 -25.15 5.71
N GLY A 103 -15.72 -24.80 6.79
CA GLY A 103 -14.57 -25.54 7.30
C GLY A 103 -13.21 -24.98 6.92
N ASP A 104 -13.16 -23.80 6.30
CA ASP A 104 -11.94 -23.14 5.84
C ASP A 104 -11.64 -21.86 6.64
N ALA A 105 -10.45 -21.29 6.47
CA ALA A 105 -10.12 -19.98 7.02
C ALA A 105 -10.44 -18.89 5.98
N PRO A 106 -11.15 -17.81 6.34
CA PRO A 106 -11.38 -16.72 5.38
C PRO A 106 -10.09 -15.97 5.01
N TRP A 107 -9.17 -15.76 5.93
CA TRP A 107 -8.07 -14.82 5.72
C TRP A 107 -6.70 -15.47 5.65
N CYS A 108 -5.99 -15.17 4.57
CA CYS A 108 -4.57 -15.43 4.41
C CYS A 108 -3.80 -14.20 4.89
N ILE A 109 -3.20 -14.24 6.07
CA ILE A 109 -2.50 -13.11 6.65
C ILE A 109 -1.07 -13.50 6.99
N GLY A 110 -0.10 -12.67 6.59
CA GLY A 110 1.30 -12.80 6.96
C GLY A 110 1.95 -11.43 7.02
N ILE A 111 2.76 -11.16 8.05
CA ILE A 111 3.40 -9.87 8.26
C ILE A 111 4.92 -9.96 8.37
N GLU A 112 5.50 -11.18 8.29
CA GLU A 112 6.95 -11.33 8.33
C GLU A 112 7.58 -10.68 7.07
N SER A 113 8.61 -9.89 7.27
CA SER A 113 9.35 -9.17 6.23
C SER A 113 10.77 -8.80 6.70
N GLY A 114 11.46 -9.71 7.42
CA GLY A 114 12.77 -9.44 7.96
C GLY A 114 12.79 -8.20 8.86
N ALA A 115 13.67 -7.24 8.55
CA ALA A 115 13.77 -5.99 9.32
C ALA A 115 12.53 -5.09 9.20
N ALA A 116 11.69 -5.30 8.19
CA ALA A 116 10.46 -4.55 7.96
C ALA A 116 9.21 -5.27 8.49
N THR A 117 9.37 -6.37 9.25
CA THR A 117 8.23 -7.09 9.84
C THR A 117 7.30 -6.14 10.58
N GLY A 118 5.99 -6.24 10.28
CA GLY A 118 4.95 -5.39 10.87
C GLY A 118 4.31 -4.39 9.90
N TRP A 119 4.95 -4.02 8.79
CA TRP A 119 4.39 -3.05 7.85
C TRP A 119 3.03 -3.47 7.27
N ALA A 120 2.80 -4.77 7.02
CA ALA A 120 1.51 -5.23 6.53
C ALA A 120 0.40 -5.09 7.59
N ALA A 121 0.76 -5.09 8.88
CA ALA A 121 -0.20 -4.86 9.96
C ALA A 121 -0.51 -3.36 10.12
N THR A 122 0.47 -2.46 9.93
CA THR A 122 0.19 -1.01 9.92
C THR A 122 -0.72 -0.63 8.76
N ASP A 123 -0.57 -1.24 7.58
CA ASP A 123 -1.48 -1.08 6.44
C ASP A 123 -2.95 -1.36 6.81
N TRP A 124 -3.20 -2.37 7.64
CA TRP A 124 -4.54 -2.67 8.10
C TRP A 124 -5.07 -1.63 9.09
N MET A 125 -4.24 -1.17 10.03
CA MET A 125 -4.59 -0.08 10.94
C MET A 125 -4.96 1.19 10.17
N GLU A 126 -4.20 1.53 9.16
CA GLU A 126 -4.38 2.71 8.31
C GLU A 126 -5.67 2.64 7.50
N GLU A 127 -5.97 1.47 6.91
CA GLU A 127 -7.23 1.23 6.21
C GLU A 127 -8.44 1.38 7.13
N ILE A 128 -8.35 0.86 8.35
CA ILE A 128 -9.44 0.96 9.31
C ILE A 128 -9.56 2.40 9.80
N MET A 129 -8.46 3.09 10.11
CA MET A 129 -8.47 4.52 10.43
C MET A 129 -9.20 5.34 9.36
N LEU A 130 -8.91 5.13 8.08
CA LEU A 130 -9.59 5.83 6.98
C LEU A 130 -11.09 5.53 6.88
N ARG A 131 -11.56 4.42 7.48
CA ARG A 131 -12.94 3.95 7.41
C ARG A 131 -13.73 4.14 8.71
N THR A 132 -13.08 4.62 9.76
CA THR A 132 -13.67 4.78 11.09
C THR A 132 -13.47 6.17 11.69
N THR A 133 -12.68 7.03 11.04
CA THR A 133 -12.50 8.43 11.45
C THR A 133 -12.32 9.36 10.25
N SER A 134 -12.29 10.67 10.50
CA SER A 134 -12.15 11.68 9.45
C SER A 134 -10.74 11.68 8.84
N LEU A 135 -10.64 12.16 7.60
CA LEU A 135 -9.35 12.37 6.93
C LEU A 135 -8.46 13.37 7.71
N GLU A 136 -9.08 14.36 8.39
CA GLU A 136 -8.36 15.30 9.25
C GLU A 136 -7.70 14.59 10.43
N ASN A 137 -8.40 13.64 11.08
CA ASN A 137 -7.83 12.84 12.16
C ASN A 137 -6.70 11.94 11.67
N TYR A 138 -6.84 11.36 10.47
CA TYR A 138 -5.76 10.60 9.83
C TYR A 138 -4.52 11.48 9.63
N ASP A 139 -4.69 12.67 9.06
CA ASP A 139 -3.59 13.60 8.83
C ASP A 139 -2.91 14.04 10.14
N LYS A 140 -3.70 14.31 11.20
CA LYS A 140 -3.19 14.61 12.55
C LYS A 140 -2.42 13.44 13.16
N TRP A 141 -2.86 12.20 12.89
CA TRP A 141 -2.17 11.01 13.36
C TRP A 141 -0.80 10.87 12.68
N VAL A 142 -0.73 11.04 11.37
CA VAL A 142 0.53 11.09 10.62
C VAL A 142 1.47 12.17 11.14
N ALA A 143 0.95 13.36 11.45
CA ALA A 143 1.72 14.48 12.00
C ALA A 143 2.11 14.31 13.49
N GLY A 144 1.63 13.27 14.19
CA GLY A 144 1.86 13.05 15.61
C GLY A 144 1.04 13.94 16.53
N GLU A 145 0.08 14.70 15.99
CA GLU A 145 -0.87 15.54 16.76
C GLU A 145 -1.97 14.69 17.40
N LEU A 146 -2.50 13.71 16.68
CA LEU A 146 -3.36 12.67 17.24
C LEU A 146 -2.50 11.53 17.78
N LYS A 147 -2.65 11.22 19.06
CA LYS A 147 -1.80 10.23 19.74
C LYS A 147 -2.21 8.79 19.42
N PHE A 148 -1.26 7.84 19.49
CA PHE A 148 -1.52 6.42 19.31
C PHE A 148 -2.46 5.82 20.37
N ASP A 149 -2.58 6.45 21.54
CA ASP A 149 -3.50 6.04 22.60
C ASP A 149 -4.85 6.78 22.56
N SER A 150 -5.12 7.54 21.50
CA SER A 150 -6.41 8.21 21.28
C SER A 150 -7.55 7.21 21.07
N PRO A 151 -8.81 7.62 21.33
CA PRO A 151 -9.97 6.76 21.10
C PRO A 151 -10.08 6.25 19.67
N GLU A 152 -9.74 7.07 18.67
CA GLU A 152 -9.83 6.74 17.25
C GLU A 152 -8.85 5.61 16.89
N VAL A 153 -7.60 5.70 17.32
CA VAL A 153 -6.57 4.68 17.04
C VAL A 153 -6.86 3.39 17.81
N LYS A 154 -7.33 3.49 19.05
CA LYS A 154 -7.77 2.32 19.83
C LYS A 154 -8.94 1.61 19.17
N HIS A 155 -9.94 2.36 18.69
CA HIS A 155 -11.06 1.79 17.97
C HIS A 155 -10.63 1.07 16.70
N ALA A 156 -9.68 1.65 15.94
CA ALA A 156 -9.14 0.97 14.76
C ALA A 156 -8.43 -0.35 15.12
N ALA A 157 -7.68 -0.37 16.22
CA ALA A 157 -7.03 -1.59 16.72
C ALA A 157 -8.04 -2.65 17.17
N GLU A 158 -9.14 -2.24 17.81
CA GLU A 158 -10.24 -3.13 18.20
C GLU A 158 -10.90 -3.77 16.98
N VAL A 159 -11.27 -2.97 15.97
CA VAL A 159 -11.85 -3.47 14.71
C VAL A 159 -10.92 -4.45 14.01
N MET A 160 -9.61 -4.15 13.97
CA MET A 160 -8.62 -5.07 13.41
C MET A 160 -8.56 -6.38 14.20
N SER A 161 -8.57 -6.30 15.53
CA SER A 161 -8.53 -7.49 16.41
C SER A 161 -9.75 -8.37 16.26
N ASP A 162 -10.92 -7.76 16.14
CA ASP A 162 -12.20 -8.48 15.96
C ASP A 162 -12.17 -9.33 14.67
N LEU A 163 -11.41 -8.90 13.66
CA LEU A 163 -11.23 -9.66 12.42
C LEU A 163 -10.05 -10.64 12.53
N TRP A 164 -8.88 -10.18 12.99
CA TRP A 164 -7.65 -10.97 12.92
C TRP A 164 -7.55 -12.06 13.96
N PHE A 165 -8.12 -11.83 15.14
CA PHE A 165 -7.99 -12.73 16.30
C PHE A 165 -9.24 -13.57 16.56
N LYS A 166 -10.30 -13.39 15.75
CA LYS A 166 -11.47 -14.25 15.81
C LYS A 166 -11.06 -15.67 15.45
N GLU A 167 -11.47 -16.63 16.27
CA GLU A 167 -11.14 -18.04 16.08
C GLU A 167 -11.58 -18.53 14.69
N GLY A 168 -10.68 -19.23 13.99
CA GLY A 168 -10.91 -19.74 12.64
C GLY A 168 -10.75 -18.72 11.51
N TYR A 169 -10.62 -17.42 11.80
CA TYR A 169 -10.55 -16.39 10.76
C TYR A 169 -9.22 -16.35 10.03
N ALA A 170 -8.10 -16.41 10.73
CA ALA A 170 -6.77 -16.39 10.12
C ALA A 170 -6.26 -17.81 9.90
N TYR A 171 -5.79 -18.10 8.69
CA TYR A 171 -5.18 -19.40 8.38
C TYR A 171 -3.92 -19.63 9.22
N GLY A 172 -3.88 -20.77 9.90
CA GLY A 172 -2.82 -21.11 10.86
C GLY A 172 -2.94 -20.42 12.22
N GLY A 173 -3.95 -19.59 12.41
CA GLY A 173 -4.20 -18.85 13.65
C GLY A 173 -3.24 -17.68 13.88
N ARG A 174 -3.40 -17.01 15.01
CA ARG A 174 -2.69 -15.77 15.37
C ARG A 174 -1.16 -15.89 15.29
N SER A 175 -0.59 -16.99 15.75
CA SER A 175 0.87 -17.21 15.73
C SER A 175 1.43 -17.31 14.31
N ALA A 176 0.66 -17.82 13.35
CA ALA A 176 1.08 -17.92 11.96
C ALA A 176 1.18 -16.55 11.29
N ILE A 177 0.36 -15.57 11.70
CA ILE A 177 0.38 -14.23 11.13
C ILE A 177 1.78 -13.60 11.23
N VAL A 178 2.44 -13.73 12.38
CA VAL A 178 3.76 -13.10 12.61
C VAL A 178 4.89 -13.83 11.91
N THR A 179 4.75 -15.14 11.71
CA THR A 179 5.80 -16.00 11.16
C THR A 179 5.68 -16.27 9.66
N THR A 180 4.52 -15.99 9.07
CA THR A 180 4.31 -16.14 7.63
C THR A 180 4.80 -14.88 6.91
N ALA A 181 5.67 -15.06 5.91
CA ALA A 181 6.12 -13.97 5.08
C ALA A 181 4.95 -13.34 4.31
N PHE A 182 4.92 -12.00 4.22
CA PHE A 182 3.82 -11.29 3.55
C PHE A 182 3.60 -11.77 2.11
N GLY A 183 4.68 -12.07 1.38
CA GLY A 183 4.61 -12.54 0.00
C GLY A 183 4.26 -14.03 -0.14
N ASP A 184 4.34 -14.81 0.94
CA ASP A 184 3.96 -16.22 0.94
C ASP A 184 2.52 -16.44 1.42
N SER A 185 1.99 -15.53 2.23
CA SER A 185 0.66 -15.67 2.82
C SER A 185 -0.47 -15.85 1.78
N PRO A 186 -0.49 -15.18 0.61
CA PRO A 186 -1.56 -15.38 -0.37
C PRO A 186 -1.46 -16.71 -1.15
N LYS A 187 -0.31 -17.40 -1.13
CA LYS A 187 -0.12 -18.62 -1.94
C LYS A 187 -1.09 -19.73 -1.56
N ALA A 188 -1.48 -19.80 -0.30
CA ALA A 188 -2.43 -20.78 0.19
C ALA A 188 -3.85 -20.65 -0.41
N MET A 189 -4.20 -19.48 -1.00
CA MET A 189 -5.42 -19.30 -1.78
C MET A 189 -5.45 -20.11 -3.07
N PHE A 190 -4.28 -20.41 -3.62
CA PHE A 190 -4.12 -21.00 -4.96
C PHE A 190 -3.78 -22.49 -4.93
N GLU A 191 -3.78 -23.13 -3.76
CA GLU A 191 -3.68 -24.58 -3.65
C GLU A 191 -4.90 -25.25 -4.30
N ASP A 192 -4.80 -26.54 -4.68
CA ASP A 192 -5.90 -27.28 -5.31
C ASP A 192 -7.21 -27.17 -4.49
N GLN A 193 -7.08 -27.22 -3.18
CA GLN A 193 -8.12 -26.82 -2.21
C GLN A 193 -7.60 -25.62 -1.45
N PRO A 194 -8.15 -24.41 -1.64
CA PRO A 194 -7.76 -23.24 -0.91
C PRO A 194 -7.77 -23.47 0.61
N LYS A 195 -6.70 -23.00 1.28
CA LYS A 195 -6.63 -23.04 2.76
C LYS A 195 -7.14 -21.75 3.39
N CYS A 196 -7.19 -20.72 2.59
CA CYS A 196 -7.78 -19.43 2.92
C CYS A 196 -8.24 -18.76 1.63
N TRP A 197 -9.13 -17.77 1.71
CA TRP A 197 -9.90 -17.30 0.56
C TRP A 197 -9.69 -15.82 0.24
N LEU A 198 -9.28 -15.01 1.22
CA LEU A 198 -9.16 -13.57 1.11
C LEU A 198 -7.77 -13.12 1.57
N HIS A 199 -7.18 -12.18 0.84
CA HIS A 199 -5.91 -11.57 1.20
C HIS A 199 -5.95 -10.06 0.94
N LYS A 200 -5.80 -9.23 1.99
CA LYS A 200 -5.75 -7.77 1.83
C LYS A 200 -4.31 -7.31 1.65
N GLN A 201 -4.01 -6.72 0.51
CA GLN A 201 -2.68 -6.19 0.22
C GLN A 201 -2.71 -5.25 -0.99
N GLY A 202 -1.66 -4.44 -1.16
CA GLY A 202 -1.44 -3.59 -2.32
C GLY A 202 -1.33 -4.37 -3.64
N ASN A 203 -1.52 -3.68 -4.76
CA ASN A 203 -1.52 -4.32 -6.09
C ASN A 203 -0.22 -5.03 -6.45
N PHE A 204 0.92 -4.65 -5.86
CA PHE A 204 2.21 -5.32 -6.06
C PHE A 204 2.22 -6.78 -5.63
N ILE A 205 1.26 -7.22 -4.78
CA ILE A 205 1.23 -8.60 -4.26
C ILE A 205 1.04 -9.64 -5.38
N THR A 206 0.47 -9.25 -6.51
CA THR A 206 0.30 -10.15 -7.67
C THR A 206 1.62 -10.68 -8.19
N THR A 207 2.74 -9.99 -7.96
CA THR A 207 4.08 -10.48 -8.34
C THR A 207 4.59 -11.62 -7.45
N PHE A 208 3.93 -11.89 -6.33
CA PHE A 208 4.21 -12.99 -5.40
C PHE A 208 3.27 -14.19 -5.60
N PHE A 209 2.26 -14.05 -6.44
CA PHE A 209 1.34 -15.15 -6.73
C PHE A 209 2.07 -16.27 -7.50
N PRO A 210 1.58 -17.52 -7.43
CA PRO A 210 2.13 -18.61 -8.24
C PRO A 210 2.18 -18.26 -9.72
N GLU A 211 3.24 -18.71 -10.41
CA GLU A 211 3.37 -18.50 -11.85
C GLU A 211 2.24 -19.17 -12.63
N GLY A 212 1.87 -18.58 -13.76
CA GLY A 212 0.88 -19.14 -14.69
C GLY A 212 -0.57 -18.77 -14.39
N LEU A 213 -0.85 -18.07 -13.29
CA LEU A 213 -2.20 -17.59 -12.99
C LEU A 213 -2.62 -16.46 -13.93
N VAL A 214 -3.87 -16.52 -14.40
CA VAL A 214 -4.44 -15.53 -15.33
C VAL A 214 -5.28 -14.52 -14.55
N ALA A 215 -4.90 -13.25 -14.65
CA ALA A 215 -5.62 -12.15 -14.02
C ALA A 215 -7.06 -12.02 -14.57
N GLY A 216 -8.04 -11.94 -13.67
CA GLY A 216 -9.46 -11.89 -14.02
C GLY A 216 -10.12 -13.26 -14.23
N GLU A 217 -9.34 -14.34 -14.34
CA GLU A 217 -9.82 -15.73 -14.45
C GLU A 217 -9.50 -16.50 -13.16
N ASP A 218 -8.21 -16.68 -12.85
CA ASP A 218 -7.78 -17.43 -11.67
C ASP A 218 -7.84 -16.59 -10.40
N TYR A 219 -7.56 -15.29 -10.49
CA TYR A 219 -7.64 -14.36 -9.37
C TYR A 219 -8.27 -13.02 -9.78
N SER A 220 -8.84 -12.37 -8.80
CA SER A 220 -9.35 -11.01 -8.93
C SER A 220 -9.27 -10.31 -7.57
N PHE A 221 -9.80 -9.10 -7.50
CA PHE A 221 -9.86 -8.32 -6.27
C PHE A 221 -11.19 -7.59 -6.15
N PHE A 222 -11.47 -7.11 -4.95
CA PHE A 222 -12.50 -6.11 -4.71
C PHE A 222 -11.95 -5.01 -3.80
N TYR A 223 -12.59 -3.84 -3.86
CA TYR A 223 -12.27 -2.74 -2.97
C TYR A 223 -12.66 -3.13 -1.52
N LEU A 224 -11.76 -2.93 -0.56
CA LEU A 224 -12.04 -3.16 0.86
C LEU A 224 -13.24 -2.32 1.30
N PRO A 225 -14.37 -2.94 1.70
CA PRO A 225 -15.61 -2.23 1.95
C PRO A 225 -15.50 -1.11 3.00
N PRO A 226 -16.36 -0.08 2.93
CA PRO A 226 -16.49 0.89 4.01
C PRO A 226 -16.95 0.22 5.30
N ILE A 227 -16.37 0.64 6.45
CA ILE A 227 -16.82 0.22 7.78
C ILE A 227 -17.96 1.15 8.20
N ASP A 228 -17.71 2.47 8.24
CA ASP A 228 -18.74 3.48 8.43
C ASP A 228 -18.95 4.25 7.12
N PRO A 229 -20.17 4.18 6.52
CA PRO A 229 -20.46 4.88 5.28
C PRO A 229 -20.29 6.40 5.35
N ALA A 230 -20.30 6.99 6.54
CA ALA A 230 -20.08 8.42 6.74
C ALA A 230 -18.70 8.88 6.25
N PHE A 231 -17.69 7.99 6.22
CA PHE A 231 -16.35 8.29 5.74
C PHE A 231 -16.13 7.96 4.25
N GLY A 232 -17.18 7.53 3.55
CA GLY A 232 -17.15 7.30 2.10
C GLY A 232 -16.34 6.08 1.68
N LYS A 233 -15.63 6.21 0.55
CA LYS A 233 -14.78 5.16 -0.03
C LYS A 233 -13.34 5.67 -0.22
N PRO A 234 -12.58 5.89 0.86
CA PRO A 234 -11.21 6.33 0.76
C PRO A 234 -10.31 5.24 0.19
N VAL A 235 -9.25 5.63 -0.50
CA VAL A 235 -8.20 4.72 -0.97
C VAL A 235 -6.91 5.02 -0.25
N LEU A 236 -6.36 4.01 0.42
CA LEU A 236 -5.01 4.03 0.93
C LEU A 236 -4.05 3.78 -0.23
N VAL A 237 -3.07 4.67 -0.40
CA VAL A 237 -2.04 4.54 -1.42
C VAL A 237 -0.66 4.53 -0.79
N ALA A 238 0.27 3.88 -1.46
CA ALA A 238 1.70 4.02 -1.25
C ALA A 238 2.36 4.22 -2.60
N GLY A 239 3.66 4.32 -2.62
CA GLY A 239 4.42 4.46 -3.86
C GLY A 239 5.89 4.50 -3.56
N ASP A 240 6.69 4.44 -4.61
CA ASP A 240 8.13 4.52 -4.50
C ASP A 240 8.61 5.83 -5.10
N ILE A 241 9.54 6.49 -4.41
CA ILE A 241 10.08 7.79 -4.76
C ILE A 241 11.59 7.69 -5.02
N TYR A 242 12.01 8.14 -6.20
CA TYR A 242 13.42 8.20 -6.57
C TYR A 242 14.06 9.47 -6.03
N ALA A 243 15.09 9.34 -5.20
CA ALA A 243 15.94 10.43 -4.74
C ALA A 243 17.35 10.34 -5.36
N MET A 244 17.93 11.48 -5.69
CA MET A 244 19.26 11.59 -6.29
C MET A 244 20.28 12.00 -5.22
N PHE A 245 21.44 11.32 -5.20
CA PHE A 245 22.51 11.53 -4.22
C PHE A 245 23.85 11.97 -4.82
N ASN A 246 24.05 11.77 -6.12
CA ASN A 246 25.24 12.21 -6.85
C ASN A 246 24.85 13.06 -8.05
N ASP A 247 25.30 14.32 -8.07
CA ASP A 247 25.00 15.28 -9.13
C ASP A 247 26.00 15.12 -10.28
N ARG A 248 25.58 14.36 -11.30
CA ARG A 248 26.35 14.13 -12.53
C ARG A 248 25.42 14.26 -13.75
N PRO A 249 25.92 14.69 -14.93
CA PRO A 249 25.08 14.85 -16.12
C PRO A 249 24.31 13.60 -16.52
N GLU A 250 24.90 12.41 -16.35
CA GLU A 250 24.27 11.15 -16.70
C GLU A 250 23.10 10.81 -15.74
N VAL A 251 23.28 11.14 -14.45
CA VAL A 251 22.23 10.91 -13.43
C VAL A 251 21.09 11.91 -13.61
N ARG A 252 21.40 13.18 -13.94
CA ARG A 252 20.38 14.17 -14.30
C ARG A 252 19.55 13.70 -15.49
N ALA A 253 20.18 13.21 -16.57
CA ALA A 253 19.48 12.72 -17.76
C ALA A 253 18.53 11.55 -17.43
N VAL A 254 18.90 10.66 -16.49
CA VAL A 254 18.03 9.59 -16.02
C VAL A 254 16.84 10.15 -15.24
N MET A 255 17.05 11.10 -14.34
CA MET A 255 15.97 11.75 -13.59
C MET A 255 15.02 12.54 -14.50
N GLU A 256 15.55 13.24 -15.54
CA GLU A 256 14.75 13.91 -16.57
C GLU A 256 13.88 12.91 -17.37
N TYR A 257 14.40 11.72 -17.64
CA TYR A 257 13.61 10.66 -18.27
C TYR A 257 12.51 10.12 -17.33
N PHE A 258 12.80 9.95 -16.04
CA PHE A 258 11.90 9.39 -15.06
C PHE A 258 10.66 10.26 -14.79
N ILE A 259 10.66 11.54 -15.11
CA ILE A 259 9.44 12.37 -15.00
C ILE A 259 8.43 12.15 -16.14
N THR A 260 8.69 11.26 -17.08
CA THR A 260 7.82 10.95 -18.21
C THR A 260 7.14 9.58 -18.05
N GLY A 261 5.88 9.44 -18.47
CA GLY A 261 5.18 8.16 -18.48
C GLY A 261 5.91 7.09 -19.31
N ALA A 262 6.61 7.50 -20.36
CA ALA A 262 7.41 6.59 -21.19
C ALA A 262 8.45 5.78 -20.39
N SER A 263 8.93 6.33 -19.28
CA SER A 263 9.91 5.66 -18.40
C SER A 263 9.36 4.40 -17.75
N VAL A 264 8.05 4.32 -17.56
CA VAL A 264 7.37 3.22 -16.87
C VAL A 264 6.47 2.37 -17.79
N GLU A 265 6.30 2.74 -19.06
CA GLU A 265 5.41 2.02 -20.00
C GLU A 265 5.73 0.51 -20.07
N GLY A 266 7.00 0.16 -20.21
CA GLY A 266 7.43 -1.24 -20.26
C GLY A 266 7.06 -2.02 -19.01
N TRP A 267 7.17 -1.39 -17.86
CA TRP A 267 6.80 -2.00 -16.58
C TRP A 267 5.29 -2.12 -16.42
N VAL A 268 4.52 -1.07 -16.73
CA VAL A 268 3.05 -1.12 -16.72
C VAL A 268 2.54 -2.25 -17.61
N ARG A 269 3.09 -2.39 -18.83
CA ARG A 269 2.73 -3.48 -19.75
C ARG A 269 3.10 -4.88 -19.26
N ALA A 270 4.15 -4.99 -18.43
CA ALA A 270 4.53 -6.25 -17.79
C ALA A 270 3.58 -6.66 -16.65
N GLY A 271 2.83 -5.71 -16.08
CA GLY A 271 1.84 -5.94 -15.03
C GLY A 271 2.34 -5.65 -13.62
N GLY A 272 1.39 -5.49 -12.69
CA GLY A 272 1.63 -5.27 -11.26
C GLY A 272 2.09 -3.85 -10.89
N MET A 273 2.18 -2.94 -11.85
CA MET A 273 2.64 -1.56 -11.68
C MET A 273 1.57 -0.54 -12.10
N ILE A 274 1.32 0.46 -11.29
CA ILE A 274 0.45 1.60 -11.60
C ILE A 274 1.30 2.86 -11.72
N ALA A 275 1.16 3.55 -12.87
CA ALA A 275 1.92 4.76 -13.16
C ALA A 275 1.34 5.98 -12.42
N PRO A 276 2.17 6.82 -11.76
CA PRO A 276 1.73 8.09 -11.18
C PRO A 276 1.61 9.22 -12.24
N HIS A 277 2.09 8.97 -13.45
CA HIS A 277 2.19 9.96 -14.51
C HIS A 277 0.86 10.18 -15.23
N LYS A 278 0.47 11.44 -15.43
CA LYS A 278 -0.76 11.81 -16.15
C LYS A 278 -0.71 11.52 -17.65
N ASP A 279 0.48 11.47 -18.24
CA ASP A 279 0.71 11.12 -19.64
C ASP A 279 0.76 9.61 -19.89
N SER A 280 0.54 8.79 -18.85
CA SER A 280 0.36 7.34 -18.99
C SER A 280 -1.00 7.00 -19.61
N SER A 281 -1.02 5.97 -20.50
CA SER A 281 -2.25 5.50 -21.12
C SER A 281 -2.86 4.30 -20.40
N LEU A 282 -4.18 4.29 -20.23
CA LEU A 282 -4.91 3.11 -19.75
C LEU A 282 -4.73 1.88 -20.69
N ASP A 283 -4.37 2.09 -21.95
CA ASP A 283 -4.11 1.01 -22.91
C ASP A 283 -2.79 0.27 -22.64
N TRP A 284 -1.94 0.80 -21.74
CA TRP A 284 -0.74 0.09 -21.28
C TRP A 284 -1.07 -1.05 -20.33
N TYR A 285 -2.20 -0.97 -19.63
CA TYR A 285 -2.66 -2.01 -18.69
C TYR A 285 -3.26 -3.18 -19.48
N THR A 286 -2.47 -4.23 -19.66
CA THR A 286 -2.78 -5.36 -20.55
C THR A 286 -3.74 -6.36 -19.95
N ASN A 287 -3.93 -6.36 -18.63
CA ASN A 287 -4.88 -7.22 -17.94
C ASN A 287 -5.97 -6.43 -17.21
N VAL A 288 -7.11 -7.07 -17.01
CA VAL A 288 -8.32 -6.45 -16.42
C VAL A 288 -8.13 -6.07 -14.94
N VAL A 289 -7.24 -6.75 -14.23
CA VAL A 289 -6.97 -6.52 -12.81
C VAL A 289 -6.19 -5.22 -12.64
N ASP A 290 -5.05 -5.06 -13.30
CA ASP A 290 -4.23 -3.84 -13.21
C ASP A 290 -5.01 -2.62 -13.71
N ARG A 291 -5.79 -2.79 -14.79
CA ARG A 291 -6.68 -1.74 -15.29
C ARG A 291 -7.72 -1.34 -14.25
N GLY A 292 -8.37 -2.32 -13.61
CA GLY A 292 -9.35 -2.07 -12.54
C GLY A 292 -8.75 -1.34 -11.33
N VAL A 293 -7.49 -1.66 -10.96
CA VAL A 293 -6.76 -0.95 -9.90
C VAL A 293 -6.50 0.49 -10.30
N ALA A 294 -6.04 0.74 -11.52
CA ALA A 294 -5.82 2.09 -12.04
C ALA A 294 -7.12 2.90 -12.05
N GLU A 295 -8.25 2.28 -12.43
CA GLU A 295 -9.58 2.91 -12.40
C GLU A 295 -10.02 3.27 -10.97
N ILE A 296 -9.72 2.44 -9.95
CA ILE A 296 -10.00 2.78 -8.54
C ILE A 296 -9.24 4.04 -8.14
N ILE A 297 -7.96 4.14 -8.48
CA ILE A 297 -7.13 5.32 -8.16
C ILE A 297 -7.68 6.56 -8.86
N LEU A 298 -8.03 6.46 -10.15
CA LEU A 298 -8.54 7.57 -10.93
C LEU A 298 -9.92 8.07 -10.44
N ASN A 299 -10.75 7.17 -9.92
CA ASN A 299 -12.12 7.48 -9.47
C ASN A 299 -12.24 7.61 -7.94
N ALA A 300 -11.15 7.56 -7.19
CA ALA A 300 -11.17 7.69 -5.74
C ALA A 300 -11.75 9.05 -5.32
N SER A 301 -12.74 9.03 -4.42
CA SER A 301 -13.31 10.26 -3.85
C SER A 301 -12.36 10.97 -2.89
N SER A 302 -11.47 10.21 -2.28
CA SER A 302 -10.39 10.67 -1.41
C SER A 302 -9.27 9.66 -1.37
N MET A 303 -8.05 10.13 -1.20
CA MET A 303 -6.85 9.30 -1.04
C MET A 303 -6.03 9.80 0.14
N ARG A 304 -5.39 8.87 0.85
CA ARG A 304 -4.30 9.19 1.78
C ARG A 304 -3.15 8.23 1.53
N PHE A 305 -1.96 8.78 1.68
CA PHE A 305 -0.75 7.98 1.63
C PHE A 305 -0.62 7.16 2.93
N ASP A 306 0.03 6.02 2.85
CA ASP A 306 0.43 5.15 3.96
C ASP A 306 1.01 5.98 5.11
N ALA A 307 0.39 5.91 6.29
CA ALA A 307 0.78 6.72 7.43
C ALA A 307 2.16 6.34 7.94
N SER A 308 2.45 5.04 8.03
CA SER A 308 3.74 4.56 8.54
C SER A 308 4.90 4.97 7.62
N ASP A 309 4.65 5.02 6.31
CA ASP A 309 5.64 5.45 5.31
C ASP A 309 5.87 6.97 5.31
N LEU A 310 4.87 7.78 5.72
CA LEU A 310 4.98 9.24 5.86
C LEU A 310 5.57 9.67 7.20
N MET A 311 5.32 8.93 8.27
CA MET A 311 5.84 9.24 9.61
C MET A 311 7.37 9.29 9.61
N PRO A 312 8.01 10.02 10.55
CA PRO A 312 9.45 9.93 10.73
C PRO A 312 9.91 8.46 10.81
N GLY A 313 11.02 8.12 10.13
CA GLY A 313 11.45 6.72 9.97
C GLY A 313 11.60 5.94 11.28
N GLU A 314 12.03 6.60 12.38
CA GLU A 314 12.09 5.99 13.72
C GLU A 314 10.70 5.69 14.32
N VAL A 315 9.65 6.36 13.86
CA VAL A 315 8.26 6.09 14.28
C VAL A 315 7.62 5.09 13.34
N GLY A 316 7.44 5.42 12.07
CA GLY A 316 6.71 4.61 11.10
C GLY A 316 7.35 3.25 10.86
N ALA A 317 8.53 3.24 10.24
CA ALA A 317 9.29 2.02 9.96
C ALA A 317 9.99 1.45 11.22
N GLY A 318 10.02 2.19 12.32
CA GLY A 318 10.64 1.79 13.58
C GLY A 318 9.63 1.29 14.59
N SER A 319 9.18 2.19 15.49
CA SER A 319 8.37 1.81 16.66
C SER A 319 6.97 1.32 16.29
N PHE A 320 6.34 1.86 15.24
CA PHE A 320 4.99 1.47 14.86
C PHE A 320 4.97 0.04 14.29
N TRP A 321 5.82 -0.30 13.31
CA TRP A 321 5.94 -1.68 12.79
C TRP A 321 6.23 -2.68 13.92
N LYS A 322 7.19 -2.34 14.80
CA LYS A 322 7.54 -3.19 15.93
C LYS A 322 6.38 -3.37 16.91
N SER A 323 5.66 -2.29 17.22
CA SER A 323 4.51 -2.36 18.12
C SER A 323 3.39 -3.21 17.56
N MET A 324 3.12 -3.10 16.24
CA MET A 324 2.13 -3.94 15.57
C MET A 324 2.54 -5.41 15.57
N THR A 325 3.83 -5.71 15.36
CA THR A 325 4.34 -7.08 15.46
C THR A 325 4.12 -7.65 16.87
N SER A 326 4.44 -6.88 17.91
CA SER A 326 4.19 -7.28 19.31
C SER A 326 2.71 -7.44 19.61
N TYR A 327 1.87 -6.52 19.15
CA TYR A 327 0.42 -6.57 19.33
C TYR A 327 -0.20 -7.82 18.70
N VAL A 328 0.24 -8.19 17.49
CA VAL A 328 -0.23 -9.40 16.81
C VAL A 328 0.31 -10.66 17.46
N SER A 329 1.55 -10.67 17.94
CA SER A 329 2.14 -11.86 18.59
C SER A 329 1.56 -12.20 19.98
N ASP A 330 0.83 -11.29 20.60
CA ASP A 330 0.30 -11.42 21.96
C ASP A 330 1.40 -11.54 23.02
N SER A 331 2.48 -10.84 22.83
CA SER A 331 3.63 -10.84 23.74
C SER A 331 3.72 -9.55 24.55
#